data_fabe2613862094933f20c38b7774ec7a
#
_entry.id   fabe2613862094933f20c38b7774ec7a
#
_cell.length_a   1.000
_cell.length_b   1.000
_cell.length_c   1.000
_cell.angle_alpha   90.00
_cell.angle_beta   90.00
_cell.angle_gamma   90.00
#
_symmetry.space_group_name_H-M   'P 1'
#
loop_
_entity.id
_entity.type
_entity.pdbx_description
1 polymer ?
#
loop_
_entity_poly.entity_id
_entity_poly.type
_entity_poly.pdbx_seq_one_letter_code
_entity_poly.pdbx_strand_id
1 'polypeptide(L)'
;MAQHQSSKKRIRQDAIKRLRNRYYKKSARTAIKQLREMTDKAQAEKFLPRVISMIDTLAKKKTWHKNKAANLKSSLMKYVGHIG
;
A
#
# COMPACT_ATOMS: atom_id res chain seq x y z
N MET A 1 -33.86 -18.84 6.93
CA MET A 1 -33.83 -18.38 5.53
C MET A 1 -33.18 -17.02 5.39
N ALA A 2 -33.47 -16.05 6.24
CA ALA A 2 -32.79 -14.76 6.25
C ALA A 2 -31.27 -14.90 6.42
N GLN A 3 -30.83 -15.92 7.17
CA GLN A 3 -29.41 -16.18 7.40
C GLN A 3 -28.66 -16.54 6.12
N HIS A 4 -29.29 -17.26 5.19
CA HIS A 4 -28.67 -17.62 3.92
C HIS A 4 -28.41 -16.42 3.02
N GLN A 5 -29.35 -15.50 2.96
CA GLN A 5 -29.18 -14.27 2.18
C GLN A 5 -28.11 -13.39 2.79
N SER A 6 -28.06 -13.27 4.11
CA SER A 6 -27.03 -12.53 4.83
C SER A 6 -25.64 -13.12 4.59
N SER A 7 -25.52 -14.46 4.62
CA SER A 7 -24.26 -15.16 4.36
C SER A 7 -23.76 -14.90 2.93
N LYS A 8 -24.65 -15.00 1.93
CA LYS A 8 -24.28 -14.74 0.54
C LYS A 8 -23.82 -13.30 0.32
N LYS A 9 -24.52 -12.34 0.94
CA LYS A 9 -24.15 -10.93 0.86
C LYS A 9 -22.77 -10.72 1.50
N ARG A 10 -22.51 -11.31 2.65
CA ARG A 10 -21.25 -11.22 3.36
C ARG A 10 -20.10 -11.81 2.55
N ILE A 11 -20.32 -12.97 1.92
CA ILE A 11 -19.31 -13.62 1.07
C ILE A 11 -18.95 -12.70 -0.11
N ARG A 12 -19.94 -12.08 -0.75
CA ARG A 12 -19.71 -11.12 -1.82
C ARG A 12 -18.90 -9.92 -1.35
N GLN A 13 -19.27 -9.36 -0.19
CA GLN A 13 -18.56 -8.21 0.36
C GLN A 13 -17.11 -8.56 0.69
N ASP A 14 -16.88 -9.75 1.26
CA ASP A 14 -15.55 -10.22 1.59
C ASP A 14 -14.71 -10.43 0.33
N ALA A 15 -15.31 -10.98 -0.73
CA ALA A 15 -14.63 -11.16 -2.01
C ALA A 15 -14.22 -9.82 -2.62
N ILE A 16 -15.12 -8.82 -2.59
CA ILE A 16 -14.82 -7.47 -3.08
C ILE A 16 -13.70 -6.83 -2.28
N LYS A 17 -13.74 -6.96 -0.94
CA LYS A 17 -12.68 -6.43 -0.08
C LYS A 17 -11.33 -7.06 -0.37
N ARG A 18 -11.29 -8.39 -0.58
CA ARG A 18 -10.05 -9.10 -0.93
C ARG A 18 -9.48 -8.60 -2.25
N LEU A 19 -10.34 -8.40 -3.25
CA LEU A 19 -9.91 -7.89 -4.55
C LEU A 19 -9.34 -6.48 -4.43
N ARG A 20 -10.01 -5.60 -3.68
CA ARG A 20 -9.52 -4.24 -3.43
C ARG A 20 -8.18 -4.26 -2.70
N ASN A 21 -8.06 -5.08 -1.66
CA ASN A 21 -6.83 -5.17 -0.88
C ASN A 21 -5.67 -5.69 -1.73
N ARG A 22 -5.94 -6.68 -2.57
CA ARG A 22 -4.94 -7.21 -3.51
C ARG A 22 -4.50 -6.12 -4.50
N TYR A 23 -5.44 -5.36 -5.02
CA TYR A 23 -5.15 -4.26 -5.94
C TYR A 23 -4.27 -3.20 -5.26
N TYR A 24 -4.65 -2.78 -4.05
CA TYR A 24 -3.87 -1.79 -3.31
C TYR A 24 -2.47 -2.28 -2.97
N LYS A 25 -2.33 -3.54 -2.57
CA LYS A 25 -1.01 -4.13 -2.32
C LYS A 25 -0.13 -4.09 -3.57
N LYS A 26 -0.71 -4.50 -4.69
CA LYS A 26 0.01 -4.53 -5.97
C LYS A 26 0.43 -3.13 -6.40
N SER A 27 -0.49 -2.17 -6.29
CA SER A 27 -0.21 -0.77 -6.62
C SER A 27 0.91 -0.20 -5.75
N ALA A 28 0.86 -0.45 -4.45
CA ALA A 28 1.88 0.02 -3.52
C ALA A 28 3.24 -0.61 -3.81
N ARG A 29 3.30 -1.92 -4.06
CA ARG A 29 4.54 -2.61 -4.40
C ARG A 29 5.15 -2.06 -5.69
N THR A 30 4.32 -1.81 -6.69
CA THR A 30 4.76 -1.23 -7.96
C THR A 30 5.32 0.17 -7.73
N ALA A 31 4.63 0.99 -6.94
CA ALA A 31 5.08 2.34 -6.62
C ALA A 31 6.41 2.33 -5.84
N ILE A 32 6.56 1.41 -4.89
CA ILE A 32 7.80 1.25 -4.13
C ILE A 32 8.95 0.87 -5.08
N LYS A 33 8.71 -0.07 -5.98
CA LYS A 33 9.69 -0.48 -6.96
C LYS A 33 10.10 0.69 -7.87
N GLN A 34 9.13 1.44 -8.36
CA GLN A 34 9.39 2.62 -9.19
C GLN A 34 10.25 3.64 -8.44
N LEU A 35 9.93 3.90 -7.18
CA LEU A 35 10.70 4.83 -6.36
C LEU A 35 12.15 4.37 -6.20
N ARG A 36 12.37 3.07 -5.95
CA ARG A 36 13.72 2.51 -5.80
C ARG A 36 14.52 2.48 -7.10
N GLU A 37 13.87 2.57 -8.23
CA GLU A 37 14.52 2.66 -9.54
C GLU A 37 14.83 4.10 -9.94
N MET A 38 14.28 5.09 -9.23
CA MET A 38 14.54 6.50 -9.52
C MET A 38 15.95 6.88 -9.10
N THR A 39 16.64 7.55 -10.00
CA THR A 39 17.98 8.07 -9.75
C THR A 39 18.00 9.60 -9.61
N ASP A 40 16.94 10.26 -10.02
CA ASP A 40 16.78 11.71 -9.89
C ASP A 40 16.13 12.02 -8.54
N LYS A 41 16.88 12.69 -7.67
CA LYS A 41 16.46 13.05 -6.33
C LYS A 41 15.18 13.92 -6.34
N ALA A 42 15.12 14.89 -7.25
CA ALA A 42 13.95 15.78 -7.33
C ALA A 42 12.67 15.01 -7.66
N GLN A 43 12.75 14.07 -8.61
CA GLN A 43 11.61 13.22 -8.94
C GLN A 43 11.24 12.30 -7.80
N ALA A 44 12.23 11.70 -7.15
CA ALA A 44 12.01 10.81 -6.02
C ALA A 44 11.36 11.55 -4.85
N GLU A 45 11.79 12.76 -4.55
CA GLU A 45 11.21 13.59 -3.49
C GLU A 45 9.76 13.94 -3.78
N LYS A 46 9.41 14.18 -5.05
CA LYS A 46 8.03 14.46 -5.45
C LYS A 46 7.15 13.21 -5.37
N PHE A 47 7.72 12.05 -5.67
CA PHE A 47 6.97 10.78 -5.69
C PHE A 47 6.83 10.18 -4.31
N LEU A 48 7.78 10.43 -3.41
CA LEU A 48 7.81 9.84 -2.07
C LEU A 48 6.52 10.04 -1.26
N PRO A 49 5.93 11.25 -1.18
CA PRO A 49 4.70 11.43 -0.41
C PRO A 49 3.55 10.57 -0.90
N ARG A 50 3.46 10.34 -2.19
CA ARG A 50 2.43 9.49 -2.79
C ARG A 50 2.60 8.03 -2.34
N VAL A 51 3.83 7.54 -2.36
CA VAL A 51 4.16 6.17 -1.93
C VAL A 51 3.87 6.01 -0.43
N ILE A 52 4.27 6.98 0.38
CA ILE A 52 4.01 6.97 1.82
C ILE A 52 2.51 6.93 2.10
N SER A 53 1.72 7.72 1.37
CA SER A 53 0.27 7.72 1.49
C SER A 53 -0.33 6.34 1.18
N MET A 54 0.16 5.67 0.16
CA MET A 54 -0.28 4.30 -0.18
C MET A 54 0.04 3.31 0.94
N ILE A 55 1.24 3.39 1.51
CA ILE A 55 1.67 2.52 2.60
C ILE A 55 0.81 2.77 3.84
N ASP A 56 0.55 4.03 4.17
CA ASP A 56 -0.30 4.39 5.31
C ASP A 56 -1.73 3.89 5.13
N THR A 57 -2.27 3.97 3.93
CA THR A 57 -3.61 3.45 3.62
C THR A 57 -3.68 1.95 3.87
N LEU A 58 -2.66 1.20 3.45
CA LEU A 58 -2.60 -0.25 3.68
C LEU A 58 -2.49 -0.60 5.16
N ALA A 59 -1.73 0.18 5.92
CA ALA A 59 -1.61 0.00 7.37
C ALA A 59 -2.95 0.33 8.05
N LYS A 60 -3.62 1.39 7.65
CA LYS A 60 -4.90 1.81 8.18
C LYS A 60 -5.99 0.76 7.94
N LYS A 61 -5.95 0.10 6.80
CA LYS A 61 -6.88 -0.99 6.45
C LYS A 61 -6.46 -2.33 7.06
N LYS A 62 -5.39 -2.37 7.83
CA LYS A 62 -4.82 -3.58 8.44
C LYS A 62 -4.41 -4.63 7.42
N THR A 63 -4.25 -4.26 6.16
CA THR A 63 -3.74 -5.13 5.09
C THR A 63 -2.25 -5.40 5.31
N TRP A 64 -1.51 -4.38 5.72
CA TRP A 64 -0.13 -4.49 6.19
C TRP A 64 -0.06 -4.10 7.65
N HIS A 65 0.76 -4.84 8.42
CA HIS A 65 0.97 -4.51 9.82
C HIS A 65 1.65 -3.14 9.94
N LYS A 66 1.30 -2.39 10.99
CA LYS A 66 1.86 -1.05 11.25
C LYS A 66 3.39 -1.05 11.29
N ASN A 67 4.00 -2.13 11.81
CA ASN A 67 5.45 -2.24 11.88
C ASN A 67 6.08 -2.39 10.48
N LYS A 68 5.44 -3.18 9.62
CA LYS A 68 5.89 -3.30 8.23
C LYS A 68 5.80 -1.96 7.51
N ALA A 69 4.69 -1.24 7.68
CA ALA A 69 4.49 0.06 7.07
C ALA A 69 5.54 1.07 7.56
N ALA A 70 5.79 1.12 8.86
CA ALA A 70 6.79 2.01 9.45
C ALA A 70 8.18 1.70 8.92
N ASN A 71 8.56 0.42 8.83
CA ASN A 71 9.86 0.01 8.32
C ASN A 71 10.03 0.37 6.85
N LEU A 72 8.99 0.16 6.02
CA LEU A 72 9.02 0.52 4.61
C LEU A 72 9.16 2.03 4.43
N LYS A 73 8.38 2.83 5.16
CA LYS A 73 8.47 4.28 5.09
C LYS A 73 9.86 4.77 5.46
N SER A 74 10.41 4.27 6.56
CA SER A 74 11.76 4.64 7.02
C SER A 74 12.81 4.28 5.97
N SER A 75 12.75 3.08 5.42
CA SER A 75 13.67 2.61 4.38
C SER A 75 13.61 3.49 3.14
N LEU A 76 12.42 3.86 2.69
CA LEU A 76 12.22 4.68 1.49
C LEU A 76 12.69 6.12 1.71
N MET A 77 12.43 6.68 2.89
CA MET A 77 12.92 8.02 3.24
C MET A 77 14.44 8.07 3.23
N LYS A 78 15.09 7.06 3.79
CA LYS A 78 16.55 6.93 3.77
C LYS A 78 17.07 6.80 2.35
N TYR A 79 16.42 5.97 1.54
CA TYR A 79 16.82 5.79 0.15
C TYR A 79 16.78 7.12 -0.61
N VAL A 80 15.68 7.86 -0.52
CA VAL A 80 15.54 9.16 -1.19
C VAL A 80 16.57 10.15 -0.68
N GLY A 81 16.84 10.15 0.61
CA GLY A 81 17.84 11.02 1.22
C GLY A 81 19.27 10.74 0.74
N HIS A 82 19.54 9.51 0.28
CA HIS A 82 20.88 9.11 -0.19
C HIS A 82 21.04 9.22 -1.70
N ILE A 83 19.99 9.53 -2.46
CA ILE A 83 20.11 9.76 -3.89
C ILE A 83 20.91 11.05 -4.17
N GLY A 84 21.85 10.93 -5.03
CA GLY A 84 22.64 12.06 -5.48
C GLY A 84 23.78 12.43 -4.64
#